data_c4d308b9d38a1261e979d6b6aeadf703
#
_entry.id   c4d308b9d38a1261e979d6b6aeadf703
#
_cell.length_a   1.000
_cell.length_b   1.000
_cell.length_c   1.000
_cell.angle_alpha   90.00
_cell.angle_beta   90.00
_cell.angle_gamma   90.00
#
_symmetry.space_group_name_H-M   'P 1'
#
loop_
_entity.id
_entity.type
_entity.pdbx_description
1 polymer ?
#
loop_
_entity_poly.entity_id
_entity_poly.type
_entity_poly.pdbx_seq_one_letter_code
_entity_poly.pdbx_strand_id
1 'polypeptide(L)' 'MILENIIELCKDRKITIARLEKECGFGNATIWAWDKSDPGAKKLKAVADYFGITVDDLLK' A
#
# COMPACT_ATOMS: atom_id res chain seq x y z
N MET A 1 6.17 -6.88 -7.68
CA MET A 1 5.91 -5.44 -7.82
C MET A 1 5.13 -4.93 -6.63
N ILE A 2 5.28 -3.67 -6.32
CA ILE A 2 4.74 -3.14 -5.07
C ILE A 2 3.22 -3.20 -4.99
N LEU A 3 2.52 -2.89 -6.08
CA LEU A 3 1.06 -2.94 -6.08
C LEU A 3 0.55 -4.35 -5.81
N GLU A 4 1.16 -5.33 -6.44
CA GLU A 4 0.77 -6.73 -6.24
C GLU A 4 0.98 -7.16 -4.79
N ASN A 5 2.09 -6.74 -4.19
CA ASN A 5 2.37 -7.05 -2.79
C ASN A 5 1.31 -6.43 -1.86
N ILE A 6 0.90 -5.21 -2.16
CA ILE A 6 -0.13 -4.52 -1.37
C ILE A 6 -1.47 -5.22 -1.53
N ILE A 7 -1.81 -5.65 -2.74
CA ILE A 7 -3.05 -6.38 -2.99
C ILE A 7 -3.08 -7.66 -2.16
N GLU A 8 -1.97 -8.40 -2.14
CA GLU A 8 -1.89 -9.62 -1.33
C GLU A 8 -2.03 -9.34 0.15
N LEU A 9 -1.39 -8.28 0.66
CA LEU A 9 -1.52 -7.91 2.06
C LEU A 9 -2.95 -7.55 2.42
N CYS A 10 -3.63 -6.85 1.54
CA CYS A 10 -5.04 -6.50 1.76
C CYS A 10 -5.91 -7.75 1.81
N LYS A 11 -5.66 -8.72 0.93
CA LYS A 11 -6.38 -9.98 0.96
C LYS A 11 -6.17 -10.71 2.28
N ASP A 12 -4.91 -10.78 2.74
CA ASP A 12 -4.57 -11.44 3.99
C ASP A 12 -5.26 -10.80 5.19
N ARG A 13 -5.43 -9.50 5.16
CA ARG A 13 -6.08 -8.75 6.24
C ARG A 13 -7.58 -8.58 6.03
N LYS A 14 -8.09 -9.07 4.90
CA LYS A 14 -9.52 -9.00 4.54
C LYS A 14 -10.02 -7.56 4.50
N ILE A 15 -9.22 -6.68 3.90
CA ILE A 15 -9.60 -5.29 3.66
C ILE A 15 -9.47 -4.99 2.17
N THR A 16 -10.08 -3.89 1.75
CA THR A 16 -9.98 -3.43 0.36
C THR A 16 -8.87 -2.40 0.23
N ILE A 17 -8.40 -2.21 -1.02
CA ILE A 17 -7.45 -1.14 -1.31
C ILE A 17 -8.06 0.23 -0.95
N ALA A 18 -9.34 0.43 -1.25
CA ALA A 18 -10.03 1.68 -0.90
C ALA A 18 -10.00 1.95 0.60
N ARG A 19 -10.19 0.91 1.40
CA ARG A 19 -10.11 1.04 2.85
C ARG A 19 -8.69 1.42 3.30
N LEU A 20 -7.70 0.77 2.72
CA LEU A 20 -6.30 1.07 3.02
C LEU A 20 -5.99 2.54 2.69
N GLU A 21 -6.42 3.01 1.53
CA GLU A 21 -6.21 4.40 1.15
C GLU A 21 -6.82 5.36 2.16
N LYS A 22 -8.04 5.08 2.59
CA LYS A 22 -8.73 5.90 3.57
C LYS A 22 -8.01 5.92 4.90
N GLU A 23 -7.57 4.74 5.36
CA GLU A 23 -6.89 4.62 6.66
C GLU A 23 -5.52 5.31 6.65
N CYS A 24 -4.84 5.31 5.50
CA CYS A 24 -3.55 5.99 5.37
C CYS A 24 -3.67 7.47 5.01
N GLY A 25 -4.89 7.97 4.81
CA GLY A 25 -5.10 9.37 4.45
C GLY A 25 -4.77 9.68 3.00
N PHE A 26 -4.82 8.70 2.12
CA PHE A 26 -4.55 8.89 0.69
C PHE A 26 -5.83 9.26 -0.06
N GLY A 27 -5.67 9.89 -1.21
CA GLY A 27 -6.81 10.14 -2.10
C GLY A 27 -7.24 8.89 -2.83
N ASN A 28 -8.39 8.95 -3.50
CA ASN A 28 -8.93 7.84 -4.27
C ASN A 28 -7.97 7.39 -5.35
N ALA A 29 -7.84 6.08 -5.49
CA ALA A 29 -7.02 5.46 -6.55
C ALA A 29 -5.53 5.80 -6.46
N THR A 30 -5.06 6.35 -5.36
CA THR A 30 -3.64 6.66 -5.17
C THR A 30 -2.79 5.39 -5.28
N ILE A 31 -3.21 4.33 -4.59
CA ILE A 31 -2.45 3.07 -4.59
C ILE A 31 -2.51 2.39 -5.96
N TRP A 32 -3.66 2.43 -6.63
CA TRP A 32 -3.79 1.84 -7.96
C TRP A 32 -2.86 2.49 -8.98
N ALA A 33 -2.54 3.77 -8.80
CA ALA A 33 -1.60 4.47 -9.68
C ALA A 33 -0.18 3.94 -9.57
N TRP A 34 0.14 3.21 -8.52
CA TRP A 34 1.48 2.66 -8.31
C TRP A 34 1.82 1.51 -9.26
N ASP A 35 0.86 1.11 -10.08
CA ASP A 35 1.10 0.23 -11.22
C ASP A 35 2.01 0.90 -12.26
N LYS A 36 1.91 2.21 -12.42
CA LYS A 36 2.63 2.96 -13.45
C LYS A 36 3.61 3.99 -12.90
N SER A 37 3.50 4.34 -11.64
CA SER A 37 4.40 5.32 -11.05
C SER A 37 4.83 4.83 -9.67
N ASP A 38 6.03 5.22 -9.27
CA ASP A 38 6.55 4.82 -7.97
C ASP A 38 5.98 5.72 -6.88
N PRO A 39 5.56 5.14 -5.76
CA PRO A 39 5.13 5.94 -4.62
C PRO A 39 6.32 6.63 -3.96
N GLY A 40 6.08 7.77 -3.34
CA GLY A 40 7.11 8.43 -2.56
C GLY A 40 7.40 7.67 -1.27
N ALA A 41 8.57 7.96 -0.69
CA ALA A 41 9.01 7.28 0.53
C ALA A 41 8.00 7.42 1.68
N LYS A 42 7.40 8.58 1.82
CA LYS A 42 6.43 8.81 2.89
C LYS A 42 5.19 7.92 2.77
N LYS A 43 4.71 7.75 1.54
CA LYS A 43 3.53 6.90 1.31
C LYS A 43 3.85 5.43 1.50
N LEU A 44 5.04 5.01 1.05
CA LEU A 44 5.50 3.65 1.28
C LEU A 44 5.58 3.34 2.77
N LYS A 45 6.16 4.27 3.53
CA LYS A 45 6.30 4.09 4.96
C LYS A 45 4.94 4.03 5.64
N ALA A 46 4.00 4.86 5.22
CA ALA A 46 2.65 4.83 5.79
C ALA A 46 1.98 3.47 5.60
N VAL A 47 2.11 2.89 4.42
CA VAL A 47 1.53 1.57 4.14
C VAL A 47 2.24 0.49 4.96
N ALA A 48 3.57 0.52 5.00
CA ALA A 48 4.33 -0.44 5.79
C ALA A 48 3.94 -0.38 7.26
N ASP A 49 3.85 0.84 7.81
CA ASP A 49 3.46 1.03 9.20
C ASP A 49 2.05 0.51 9.46
N TYR A 50 1.14 0.74 8.51
CA TYR A 50 -0.24 0.26 8.66
C TYR A 50 -0.28 -1.27 8.82
N PHE A 51 0.52 -1.98 8.04
CA PHE A 51 0.57 -3.44 8.09
C PHE A 51 1.54 -3.98 9.15
N GLY A 52 2.30 -3.11 9.80
CA GLY A 52 3.28 -3.55 10.80
C GLY A 52 4.48 -4.27 10.21
N ILE A 53 4.86 -3.92 9.00
CA ILE A 53 6.00 -4.51 8.29
C ILE A 53 6.98 -3.41 7.89
N THR A 54 8.12 -3.80 7.33
CA THR A 54 9.10 -2.83 6.85
C THR A 54 8.83 -2.45 5.41
N VAL A 55 9.40 -1.32 4.97
CA VAL A 55 9.33 -0.94 3.56
C VAL A 55 10.01 -2.00 2.70
N ASP A 56 11.10 -2.59 3.16
CA ASP A 56 11.77 -3.66 2.43
C ASP A 56 10.83 -4.84 2.18
N ASP A 57 10.00 -5.18 3.15
CA ASP A 57 9.00 -6.24 2.98
C ASP A 57 8.00 -5.91 1.89
N LEU A 58 7.63 -4.63 1.76
CA LEU A 58 6.73 -4.22 0.69
C LEU A 58 7.37 -4.35 -0.70
N LEU A 59 8.68 -4.19 -0.77
CA LEU A 59 9.40 -4.17 -2.04
C LEU A 59 9.82 -5.55 -2.53
N LYS A 60 9.67 -6.56 -1.73
CA LYS A 60 9.97 -7.94 -2.13
C LYS A 60 8.94 -8.47 -3.14
#